data_68794c0fff092d6a0eb09d1994905607
#
_entry.id   68794c0fff092d6a0eb09d1994905607
#
_cell.length_a   1.000
_cell.length_b   1.000
_cell.length_c   1.000
_cell.angle_alpha   90.00
_cell.angle_beta   90.00
_cell.angle_gamma   90.00
#
_symmetry.space_group_name_H-M   'P 1'
#
loop_
_entity.id
_entity.type
_entity.pdbx_description
1 polymer ?
#
loop_
_entity_poly.entity_id
_entity_poly.type
_entity_poly.pdbx_seq_one_letter_code
_entity_poly.pdbx_strand_id
1 'polypeptide(L)'
;KLVITTLELELPKQGCWEGVGLTPDIQLENRKVTVNAASLKPLDTSTTLRFGDTSEAVYAMTERLALLGLISEATNTFDGDVMDAVASFRSAYELPAALYASPDMLNALDEAITTLNGQTYLLDEQLQTALEMCKMAAAKPQQYTVQSDGSWKVK
;
A
#
# COMPACT_ATOMS: atom_id res chain seq x y z
N LYS A 1 17.62 24.30 26.31
CA LYS A 1 17.39 24.87 24.98
C LYS A 1 15.91 25.32 24.94
N LEU A 2 15.65 26.60 24.75
CA LEU A 2 14.33 27.16 24.59
C LEU A 2 14.05 27.24 23.07
N VAL A 3 12.92 26.70 22.64
CA VAL A 3 12.42 26.81 21.25
C VAL A 3 11.12 27.59 21.31
N ILE A 4 11.05 28.67 20.55
CA ILE A 4 9.87 29.55 20.52
C ILE A 4 9.40 29.62 19.07
N THR A 5 8.12 29.35 18.82
CA THR A 5 7.47 29.59 17.54
C THR A 5 7.31 31.10 17.33
N THR A 6 7.86 31.61 16.22
CA THR A 6 7.85 33.03 15.89
C THR A 6 6.95 33.42 14.73
N LEU A 7 6.41 32.39 14.00
CA LEU A 7 5.52 32.59 12.85
C LEU A 7 4.44 31.52 12.87
N GLU A 8 3.21 31.92 12.58
CA GLU A 8 2.08 31.02 12.31
C GLU A 8 1.76 31.07 10.82
N LEU A 9 1.43 29.91 10.26
CA LEU A 9 1.04 29.76 8.85
C LEU A 9 -0.48 29.71 8.78
N GLU A 10 -1.09 30.69 8.11
CA GLU A 10 -2.53 30.71 7.86
C GLU A 10 -2.83 30.28 6.42
N LEU A 11 -3.79 29.38 6.27
CA LEU A 11 -4.32 29.01 4.98
C LEU A 11 -5.52 29.89 4.62
N PRO A 12 -5.66 30.35 3.36
CA PRO A 12 -6.67 31.34 2.96
C PRO A 12 -8.13 30.99 3.28
N LYS A 13 -8.44 29.69 3.40
CA LYS A 13 -9.81 29.19 3.67
C LYS A 13 -9.96 28.41 4.97
N GLN A 14 -8.86 28.03 5.61
CA GLN A 14 -8.87 27.11 6.76
C GLN A 14 -8.28 27.72 8.03
N GLY A 15 -7.75 28.95 7.94
CA GLY A 15 -7.14 29.63 9.06
C GLY A 15 -5.82 28.98 9.52
N CYS A 16 -5.47 29.17 10.78
CA CYS A 16 -4.28 28.58 11.38
C CYS A 16 -4.48 27.08 11.61
N TRP A 17 -3.56 26.27 11.10
CA TRP A 17 -3.57 24.81 11.22
C TRP A 17 -2.59 24.27 12.27
N GLU A 18 -1.82 25.16 12.91
CA GLU A 18 -0.85 24.80 13.95
C GLU A 18 -1.56 24.21 15.16
N GLY A 19 -1.14 23.02 15.57
CA GLY A 19 -1.73 22.27 16.68
C GLY A 19 -3.05 21.55 16.38
N VAL A 20 -3.68 21.83 15.23
CA VAL A 20 -4.94 21.18 14.80
C VAL A 20 -4.70 20.19 13.65
N GLY A 21 -3.77 20.53 12.75
CA GLY A 21 -3.53 19.76 11.54
C GLY A 21 -4.55 20.02 10.44
N LEU A 22 -4.37 19.36 9.31
CA LEU A 22 -5.30 19.38 8.19
C LEU A 22 -6.18 18.14 8.24
N THR A 23 -7.50 18.33 8.16
CA THR A 23 -8.43 17.22 8.02
C THR A 23 -8.38 16.69 6.58
N PRO A 24 -8.12 15.42 6.34
CA PRO A 24 -8.16 14.86 5.00
C PRO A 24 -9.59 14.85 4.44
N ASP A 25 -9.73 15.00 3.12
CA ASP A 25 -11.03 14.97 2.43
C ASP A 25 -11.71 13.59 2.53
N ILE A 26 -10.89 12.53 2.61
CA ILE A 26 -11.33 11.16 2.82
C ILE A 26 -10.71 10.67 4.13
N GLN A 27 -11.56 10.47 5.13
CA GLN A 27 -11.13 9.96 6.43
C GLN A 27 -11.37 8.46 6.48
N LEU A 28 -10.30 7.70 6.73
CA LEU A 28 -10.33 6.25 6.89
C LEU A 28 -9.72 5.86 8.23
N GLU A 29 -10.34 4.89 8.88
CA GLU A 29 -9.78 4.32 10.10
C GLU A 29 -8.77 3.23 9.74
N ASN A 30 -7.63 3.23 10.43
CA ASN A 30 -6.63 2.20 10.27
C ASN A 30 -7.17 0.84 10.72
N ARG A 31 -7.00 -0.18 9.89
CA ARG A 31 -7.46 -1.54 10.16
C ARG A 31 -6.47 -2.28 11.05
N LYS A 32 -6.96 -2.88 12.12
CA LYS A 32 -6.18 -3.82 12.93
C LYS A 32 -6.10 -5.17 12.23
N VAL A 33 -4.89 -5.63 12.00
CA VAL A 33 -4.61 -6.95 11.43
C VAL A 33 -3.83 -7.78 12.43
N THR A 34 -4.32 -8.97 12.73
CA THR A 34 -3.61 -9.97 13.53
C THR A 34 -3.16 -11.09 12.61
N VAL A 35 -1.86 -11.33 12.56
CA VAL A 35 -1.30 -12.40 11.73
C VAL A 35 -1.53 -13.75 12.41
N ASN A 36 -2.21 -14.64 11.70
CA ASN A 36 -2.37 -16.04 12.09
C ASN A 36 -1.88 -16.92 10.93
N ALA A 37 -0.60 -17.28 10.98
CA ALA A 37 0.02 -18.09 9.93
C ALA A 37 -0.66 -19.45 9.72
N ALA A 38 -1.24 -20.03 10.80
CA ALA A 38 -1.92 -21.32 10.71
C ALA A 38 -3.28 -21.28 9.98
N SER A 39 -3.87 -20.08 9.79
CA SER A 39 -5.12 -19.92 9.05
C SER A 39 -4.93 -19.70 7.56
N LEU A 40 -3.69 -19.45 7.13
CA LEU A 40 -3.36 -19.17 5.73
C LEU A 40 -3.29 -20.45 4.91
N LYS A 41 -3.56 -20.31 3.59
CA LYS A 41 -3.35 -21.43 2.67
C LYS A 41 -1.87 -21.81 2.59
N PRO A 42 -1.55 -23.10 2.43
CA PRO A 42 -0.16 -23.54 2.26
C PRO A 42 0.47 -22.85 1.06
N LEU A 43 1.67 -22.30 1.23
CA LEU A 43 2.44 -21.67 0.18
C LEU A 43 3.50 -22.65 -0.32
N ASP A 44 3.45 -23.01 -1.61
CA ASP A 44 4.53 -23.75 -2.26
C ASP A 44 5.65 -22.77 -2.65
N THR A 45 6.71 -22.75 -1.86
CA THR A 45 7.86 -21.87 -2.06
C THR A 45 8.83 -22.39 -3.13
N SER A 46 8.61 -23.57 -3.73
CA SER A 46 9.46 -24.12 -4.77
C SER A 46 9.08 -23.65 -6.18
N THR A 47 7.92 -23.02 -6.33
CA THR A 47 7.36 -22.58 -7.62
C THR A 47 7.83 -21.16 -8.01
N THR A 48 7.58 -20.81 -9.27
CA THR A 48 7.76 -19.43 -9.77
C THR A 48 6.43 -18.95 -10.34
N LEU A 49 5.94 -17.82 -9.83
CA LEU A 49 4.68 -17.21 -10.24
C LEU A 49 4.94 -15.96 -11.06
N ARG A 50 4.18 -15.76 -12.13
CA ARG A 50 4.40 -14.70 -13.13
C ARG A 50 3.10 -13.99 -13.48
N PHE A 51 3.22 -12.81 -14.04
CA PHE A 51 2.10 -12.06 -14.60
C PHE A 51 1.26 -12.92 -15.55
N GLY A 52 -0.04 -12.92 -15.33
CA GLY A 52 -1.02 -13.72 -16.08
C GLY A 52 -1.33 -15.10 -15.48
N ASP A 53 -0.55 -15.57 -14.49
CA ASP A 53 -0.85 -16.82 -13.80
C ASP A 53 -2.14 -16.68 -12.98
N THR A 54 -2.96 -17.73 -13.01
CA THR A 54 -4.16 -17.83 -12.18
C THR A 54 -4.17 -19.19 -11.49
N SER A 55 -3.99 -19.20 -10.16
CA SER A 55 -3.88 -20.43 -9.38
C SER A 55 -4.09 -20.21 -7.88
N GLU A 56 -4.29 -21.32 -7.14
CA GLU A 56 -4.28 -21.30 -5.68
C GLU A 56 -2.91 -20.90 -5.10
N ALA A 57 -1.82 -21.16 -5.79
CA ALA A 57 -0.49 -20.72 -5.37
C ALA A 57 -0.35 -19.19 -5.43
N VAL A 58 -0.94 -18.52 -6.45
CA VAL A 58 -1.04 -17.07 -6.52
C VAL A 58 -1.89 -16.56 -5.34
N TYR A 59 -3.03 -17.20 -5.06
CA TYR A 59 -3.85 -16.81 -3.92
C TYR A 59 -3.10 -16.91 -2.59
N ALA A 60 -2.39 -18.02 -2.33
CA ALA A 60 -1.61 -18.21 -1.10
C ALA A 60 -0.50 -17.15 -0.93
N MET A 61 0.12 -16.73 -2.03
CA MET A 61 1.09 -15.63 -2.04
C MET A 61 0.40 -14.28 -1.75
N THR A 62 -0.67 -13.96 -2.47
CA THR A 62 -1.37 -12.67 -2.36
C THR A 62 -2.07 -12.50 -1.01
N GLU A 63 -2.54 -13.59 -0.38
CA GLU A 63 -3.06 -13.58 0.98
C GLU A 63 -2.01 -13.07 1.98
N ARG A 64 -0.75 -13.46 1.82
CA ARG A 64 0.38 -12.97 2.63
C ARG A 64 0.74 -11.52 2.33
N LEU A 65 0.74 -11.13 1.04
CA LEU A 65 0.98 -9.74 0.63
C LEU A 65 -0.11 -8.80 1.16
N ALA A 66 -1.37 -9.25 1.18
CA ALA A 66 -2.48 -8.49 1.76
C ALA A 66 -2.34 -8.30 3.28
N LEU A 67 -1.87 -9.33 3.99
CA LEU A 67 -1.55 -9.20 5.42
C LEU A 67 -0.44 -8.15 5.66
N LEU A 68 0.54 -8.07 4.79
CA LEU A 68 1.61 -7.06 4.87
C LEU A 68 1.16 -5.68 4.38
N GLY A 69 -0.08 -5.54 3.89
CA GLY A 69 -0.61 -4.28 3.38
C GLY A 69 -0.04 -3.85 2.04
N LEU A 70 0.53 -4.77 1.27
CA LEU A 70 1.10 -4.48 -0.06
C LEU A 70 0.06 -4.54 -1.18
N ILE A 71 -1.07 -5.18 -0.93
CA ILE A 71 -2.28 -5.17 -1.74
C ILE A 71 -3.50 -5.08 -0.82
N SER A 72 -4.63 -4.60 -1.34
CA SER A 72 -5.87 -4.42 -0.57
C SER A 72 -6.56 -5.75 -0.25
N GLU A 73 -6.60 -6.68 -1.20
CA GLU A 73 -7.28 -7.97 -1.08
C GLU A 73 -6.49 -9.09 -1.75
N ALA A 74 -6.65 -10.33 -1.22
CA ALA A 74 -6.07 -11.51 -1.83
C ALA A 74 -6.79 -11.86 -3.14
N THR A 75 -6.01 -12.23 -4.16
CA THR A 75 -6.51 -12.62 -5.48
C THR A 75 -5.82 -13.90 -5.96
N ASN A 76 -6.50 -14.67 -6.79
CA ASN A 76 -5.92 -15.85 -7.43
C ASN A 76 -5.26 -15.53 -8.78
N THR A 77 -5.27 -14.28 -9.23
CA THR A 77 -4.70 -13.85 -10.51
C THR A 77 -3.49 -12.94 -10.26
N PHE A 78 -2.38 -13.26 -10.91
CA PHE A 78 -1.18 -12.41 -10.90
C PHE A 78 -1.34 -11.28 -11.92
N ASP A 79 -1.94 -10.19 -11.49
CA ASP A 79 -2.18 -8.98 -12.30
C ASP A 79 -1.12 -7.89 -12.06
N GLY A 80 -1.39 -6.67 -12.54
CA GLY A 80 -0.49 -5.53 -12.39
C GLY A 80 -0.29 -5.09 -10.93
N ASP A 81 -1.34 -5.13 -10.11
CA ASP A 81 -1.26 -4.74 -8.70
C ASP A 81 -0.43 -5.75 -7.89
N VAL A 82 -0.59 -7.04 -8.19
CA VAL A 82 0.24 -8.11 -7.61
C VAL A 82 1.70 -7.96 -8.04
N MET A 83 1.95 -7.60 -9.30
CA MET A 83 3.31 -7.36 -9.80
C MET A 83 3.98 -6.20 -9.06
N ASP A 84 3.27 -5.10 -8.82
CA ASP A 84 3.75 -3.94 -8.06
C ASP A 84 4.00 -4.30 -6.58
N ALA A 85 3.13 -5.11 -5.98
CA ALA A 85 3.30 -5.62 -4.62
C ALA A 85 4.54 -6.51 -4.49
N VAL A 86 4.77 -7.39 -5.46
CA VAL A 86 5.98 -8.24 -5.53
C VAL A 86 7.24 -7.38 -5.64
N ALA A 87 7.24 -6.35 -6.50
CA ALA A 87 8.37 -5.43 -6.63
C ALA A 87 8.63 -4.66 -5.31
N SER A 88 7.57 -4.20 -4.65
CA SER A 88 7.63 -3.50 -3.37
C SER A 88 8.19 -4.39 -2.26
N PHE A 89 7.69 -5.63 -2.16
CA PHE A 89 8.21 -6.61 -1.21
C PHE A 89 9.70 -6.89 -1.43
N ARG A 90 10.10 -7.15 -2.68
CA ARG A 90 11.51 -7.37 -3.02
C ARG A 90 12.40 -6.21 -2.61
N SER A 91 11.96 -4.99 -2.85
CA SER A 91 12.69 -3.79 -2.45
C SER A 91 12.82 -3.68 -0.92
N ALA A 92 11.74 -3.94 -0.18
CA ALA A 92 11.71 -3.85 1.28
C ALA A 92 12.60 -4.91 1.96
N TYR A 93 12.74 -6.09 1.33
CA TYR A 93 13.55 -7.20 1.85
C TYR A 93 14.92 -7.33 1.15
N GLU A 94 15.35 -6.29 0.44
CA GLU A 94 16.67 -6.21 -0.23
C GLU A 94 16.92 -7.38 -1.20
N LEU A 95 15.86 -7.93 -1.78
CA LEU A 95 15.95 -9.00 -2.78
C LEU A 95 16.26 -8.40 -4.18
N PRO A 96 16.87 -9.19 -5.07
CA PRO A 96 17.11 -8.75 -6.44
C PRO A 96 15.83 -8.28 -7.13
N ALA A 97 15.87 -7.14 -7.81
CA ALA A 97 14.72 -6.57 -8.49
C ALA A 97 14.17 -7.51 -9.55
N ALA A 98 12.88 -7.85 -9.45
CA ALA A 98 12.15 -8.65 -10.43
C ALA A 98 10.65 -8.39 -10.33
N LEU A 99 9.92 -8.64 -11.42
CA LEU A 99 8.46 -8.48 -11.50
C LEU A 99 7.72 -9.83 -11.43
N TYR A 100 8.35 -10.84 -10.88
CA TYR A 100 7.80 -12.17 -10.68
C TYR A 100 8.18 -12.71 -9.30
N ALA A 101 7.40 -13.63 -8.79
CA ALA A 101 7.68 -14.28 -7.52
C ALA A 101 8.51 -15.56 -7.77
N SER A 102 9.76 -15.52 -7.35
CA SER A 102 10.70 -16.65 -7.40
C SER A 102 10.75 -17.37 -6.05
N PRO A 103 11.31 -18.59 -5.99
CA PRO A 103 11.44 -19.35 -4.75
C PRO A 103 12.09 -18.59 -3.59
N ASP A 104 13.11 -17.77 -3.86
CA ASP A 104 13.77 -16.94 -2.88
C ASP A 104 12.81 -15.90 -2.26
N MET A 105 12.02 -15.25 -3.11
CA MET A 105 11.00 -14.29 -2.68
C MET A 105 9.88 -14.97 -1.90
N LEU A 106 9.38 -16.12 -2.34
CA LEU A 106 8.32 -16.86 -1.66
C LEU A 106 8.77 -17.38 -0.30
N ASN A 107 10.02 -17.82 -0.17
CA ASN A 107 10.62 -18.21 1.12
C ASN A 107 10.73 -17.01 2.06
N ALA A 108 11.24 -15.87 1.58
CA ALA A 108 11.33 -14.66 2.38
C ALA A 108 9.95 -14.16 2.84
N LEU A 109 8.93 -14.29 2.00
CA LEU A 109 7.56 -13.93 2.32
C LEU A 109 6.97 -14.83 3.42
N ASP A 110 7.18 -16.13 3.33
CA ASP A 110 6.71 -17.10 4.34
C ASP A 110 7.43 -16.91 5.69
N GLU A 111 8.73 -16.63 5.66
CA GLU A 111 9.52 -16.29 6.84
C GLU A 111 9.04 -14.98 7.51
N ALA A 112 8.74 -13.95 6.72
CA ALA A 112 8.20 -12.69 7.21
C ALA A 112 6.86 -12.90 7.95
N ILE A 113 5.95 -13.68 7.37
CA ILE A 113 4.66 -14.01 8.00
C ILE A 113 4.85 -14.85 9.26
N THR A 114 5.77 -15.82 9.25
CA THR A 114 6.08 -16.63 10.40
C THR A 114 6.63 -15.78 11.55
N THR A 115 7.49 -14.82 11.25
CA THR A 115 8.06 -13.88 12.23
C THR A 115 6.98 -12.98 12.85
N LEU A 116 5.98 -12.58 12.06
CA LEU A 116 4.86 -11.74 12.50
C LEU A 116 3.72 -12.54 13.15
N ASN A 117 3.80 -13.86 13.19
CA ASN A 117 2.72 -14.70 13.70
C ASN A 117 2.33 -14.34 15.13
N GLY A 118 1.03 -14.14 15.37
CA GLY A 118 0.47 -13.71 16.65
C GLY A 118 0.60 -12.20 16.95
N GLN A 119 1.29 -11.45 16.12
CA GLN A 119 1.39 -9.99 16.25
C GLN A 119 0.15 -9.30 15.68
N THR A 120 -0.23 -8.18 16.31
CA THR A 120 -1.28 -7.29 15.82
C THR A 120 -0.68 -5.95 15.49
N TYR A 121 -0.94 -5.43 14.30
CA TYR A 121 -0.49 -4.12 13.86
C TYR A 121 -1.61 -3.37 13.14
N LEU A 122 -1.38 -2.07 12.94
CA LEU A 122 -2.30 -1.20 12.23
C LEU A 122 -1.85 -1.09 10.77
N LEU A 123 -2.74 -1.45 9.84
CA LEU A 123 -2.57 -1.08 8.43
C LEU A 123 -3.03 0.37 8.24
N ASP A 124 -2.20 1.16 7.60
CA ASP A 124 -2.52 2.54 7.23
C ASP A 124 -3.40 2.55 5.98
N GLU A 125 -4.72 2.37 6.18
CA GLU A 125 -5.72 2.37 5.11
C GLU A 125 -5.76 3.72 4.38
N GLN A 126 -5.41 4.81 5.07
CA GLN A 126 -5.37 6.14 4.47
C GLN A 126 -4.25 6.26 3.45
N LEU A 127 -3.06 5.75 3.78
CA LEU A 127 -1.92 5.70 2.86
C LEU A 127 -2.21 4.78 1.67
N GLN A 128 -2.77 3.59 1.92
CA GLN A 128 -3.11 2.64 0.86
C GLN A 128 -4.10 3.24 -0.13
N THR A 129 -5.20 3.82 0.36
CA THR A 129 -6.19 4.47 -0.50
C THR A 129 -5.60 5.67 -1.26
N ALA A 130 -4.74 6.47 -0.62
CA ALA A 130 -4.07 7.58 -1.30
C ALA A 130 -3.18 7.10 -2.46
N LEU A 131 -2.44 6.01 -2.27
CA LEU A 131 -1.62 5.40 -3.31
C LEU A 131 -2.46 4.87 -4.49
N GLU A 132 -3.58 4.21 -4.21
CA GLU A 132 -4.52 3.74 -5.25
C GLU A 132 -5.11 4.92 -6.03
N MET A 133 -5.54 5.97 -5.35
CA MET A 133 -6.04 7.18 -6.01
C MET A 133 -4.97 7.84 -6.88
N CYS A 134 -3.71 7.89 -6.44
CA CYS A 134 -2.61 8.41 -7.25
C CYS A 134 -2.36 7.54 -8.50
N LYS A 135 -2.41 6.21 -8.39
CA LYS A 135 -2.32 5.30 -9.54
C LYS A 135 -3.45 5.54 -10.55
N MET A 136 -4.70 5.66 -10.06
CA MET A 136 -5.86 5.95 -10.92
C MET A 136 -5.76 7.32 -11.59
N ALA A 137 -5.28 8.34 -10.89
CA ALA A 137 -5.06 9.68 -11.44
C ALA A 137 -3.94 9.69 -12.49
N ALA A 138 -2.87 8.94 -12.29
CA ALA A 138 -1.78 8.79 -13.24
C ALA A 138 -2.21 8.05 -14.52
N ALA A 139 -3.10 7.05 -14.38
CA ALA A 139 -3.64 6.30 -15.52
C ALA A 139 -4.62 7.13 -16.38
N LYS A 140 -5.24 8.15 -15.80
CA LYS A 140 -6.15 9.09 -16.49
C LYS A 140 -5.73 10.52 -16.16
N PRO A 141 -4.69 11.07 -16.81
CA PRO A 141 -4.27 12.43 -16.54
C PRO A 141 -5.43 13.39 -16.77
N GLN A 142 -5.94 13.96 -15.70
CA GLN A 142 -6.99 14.98 -15.78
C GLN A 142 -6.36 16.29 -16.19
N GLN A 143 -6.89 16.89 -17.26
CA GLN A 143 -6.50 18.24 -17.63
C GLN A 143 -7.23 19.22 -16.73
N TYR A 144 -6.47 20.00 -15.99
CA TYR A 144 -6.99 21.08 -15.16
C TYR A 144 -6.91 22.41 -15.90
N THR A 145 -7.94 23.19 -15.83
CA THR A 145 -7.92 24.60 -16.27
C THR A 145 -8.03 25.50 -15.07
N VAL A 146 -7.09 26.46 -14.98
CA VAL A 146 -7.16 27.53 -13.97
C VAL A 146 -8.20 28.54 -14.46
N GLN A 147 -9.20 28.81 -13.61
CA GLN A 147 -10.19 29.85 -13.88
C GLN A 147 -9.63 31.23 -13.55
N SER A 148 -10.25 32.28 -14.07
CA SER A 148 -9.84 33.67 -13.80
C SER A 148 -9.93 34.11 -12.33
N ASP A 149 -10.70 33.36 -11.53
CA ASP A 149 -10.82 33.52 -10.06
C ASP A 149 -9.78 32.73 -9.25
N GLY A 150 -8.83 32.06 -9.94
CA GLY A 150 -7.81 31.21 -9.31
C GLY A 150 -8.30 29.81 -8.93
N SER A 151 -9.55 29.44 -9.19
CA SER A 151 -10.07 28.09 -8.96
C SER A 151 -9.64 27.13 -10.08
N TRP A 152 -9.65 25.83 -9.75
CA TRP A 152 -9.33 24.75 -10.69
C TRP A 152 -10.60 24.04 -11.13
N LYS A 153 -10.72 23.80 -12.42
CA LYS A 153 -11.80 22.99 -12.99
C LYS A 153 -11.23 21.83 -13.78
N VAL A 154 -11.74 20.64 -13.52
CA VAL A 154 -11.43 19.44 -14.29
C VAL A 154 -12.11 19.58 -15.66
N LYS A 155 -11.38 19.26 -16.72
CA LYS A 155 -11.87 19.33 -18.09
C LYS A 155 -12.55 18.01 -18.48
#